data_7fdb4a7f172c6ba523aedc3276a3fa0c
#
_entry.id   7fdb4a7f172c6ba523aedc3276a3fa0c
#
_cell.length_a   1.000
_cell.length_b   1.000
_cell.length_c   1.000
_cell.angle_alpha   90.00
_cell.angle_beta   90.00
_cell.angle_gamma   90.00
#
_symmetry.space_group_name_H-M   'P 1'
#
loop_
_entity.id
_entity.type
_entity.pdbx_description
1 polymer ?
#
loop_
_entity_poly.entity_id
_entity_poly.type
_entity_poly.pdbx_seq_one_letter_code
_entity_poly.pdbx_strand_id
1 'polypeptide(L)'
;MFTGSIVALVTPMDEKGNVSRSCLKKLIDYHVANGTSAIVSVGTTGESATLSHDEHGDVVMMTLELADGRIPVIAGTGANATAEAISLTQRFNDSGIVGCLTVTPYYNRPTQEGLFQHFKAIAEHTDLPQILYNVPSRTGCDMLPETVGRLAEIKNIIAIKEATGNLTRVHQIKELVSDDFILLSGDDASALDFMQLGGHGVISVTANVAARDMADMCKLAAEGQFAEARAINQRLMPLHNKLFVEPNPIPVKWACKALGLVATDTLRLPMTPITDHGRDIVKAELQHAGLL
;
A
#
# COMPACT_ATOMS: atom_id res chain seq x y z
N MET A 1 -9.82 -12.42 0.97
CA MET A 1 -8.35 -12.45 0.99
C MET A 1 -7.76 -11.02 1.09
N PHE A 2 -8.22 -10.05 0.31
CA PHE A 2 -7.72 -8.67 0.33
C PHE A 2 -8.58 -7.78 1.22
N THR A 3 -8.62 -8.04 2.53
CA THR A 3 -9.43 -7.28 3.50
C THR A 3 -8.62 -6.96 4.74
N GLY A 4 -9.11 -6.03 5.56
CA GLY A 4 -8.46 -5.68 6.81
C GLY A 4 -7.25 -4.75 6.65
N SER A 5 -6.26 -4.88 7.51
CA SER A 5 -5.03 -4.06 7.49
C SER A 5 -3.95 -4.71 6.63
N ILE A 6 -3.71 -4.16 5.46
CA ILE A 6 -2.64 -4.54 4.54
C ILE A 6 -1.53 -3.49 4.64
N VAL A 7 -0.27 -3.89 4.76
CA VAL A 7 0.83 -2.92 4.84
C VAL A 7 1.40 -2.58 3.46
N ALA A 8 1.57 -1.29 3.15
CA ALA A 8 2.47 -0.85 2.09
C ALA A 8 3.90 -0.85 2.67
N LEU A 9 4.59 -1.99 2.56
CA LEU A 9 5.84 -2.24 3.28
C LEU A 9 6.97 -1.34 2.79
N VAL A 10 7.75 -0.78 3.72
CA VAL A 10 9.02 -0.12 3.39
C VAL A 10 10.03 -1.14 2.92
N THR A 11 10.90 -0.77 1.96
CA THR A 11 12.06 -1.59 1.57
C THR A 11 13.25 -1.19 2.43
N PRO A 12 13.68 -2.02 3.38
CA PRO A 12 14.81 -1.70 4.24
C PRO A 12 16.13 -1.79 3.46
N MET A 13 17.01 -0.82 3.68
CA MET A 13 18.31 -0.74 3.02
C MET A 13 19.43 -0.60 4.05
N ASP A 14 20.65 -0.97 3.66
CA ASP A 14 21.86 -0.68 4.42
C ASP A 14 22.31 0.79 4.18
N GLU A 15 23.41 1.20 4.84
CA GLU A 15 23.98 2.56 4.70
C GLU A 15 24.43 2.90 3.27
N LYS A 16 24.66 1.88 2.43
CA LYS A 16 25.07 2.03 1.02
C LYS A 16 23.87 2.02 0.05
N GLY A 17 22.64 1.85 0.57
CA GLY A 17 21.44 1.78 -0.23
C GLY A 17 21.16 0.39 -0.83
N ASN A 18 21.86 -0.66 -0.40
CA ASN A 18 21.54 -2.03 -0.81
C ASN A 18 20.37 -2.57 0.04
N VAL A 19 19.50 -3.37 -0.55
CA VAL A 19 18.39 -4.00 0.16
C VAL A 19 18.88 -4.93 1.26
N SER A 20 18.38 -4.73 2.48
CA SER A 20 18.76 -5.50 3.66
C SER A 20 17.82 -6.68 3.89
N ARG A 21 18.25 -7.90 3.50
CA ARG A 21 17.47 -9.13 3.71
C ARG A 21 17.15 -9.37 5.20
N SER A 22 18.09 -9.11 6.10
CA SER A 22 17.91 -9.34 7.54
C SER A 22 16.86 -8.39 8.14
N CYS A 23 16.89 -7.11 7.75
CA CYS A 23 15.85 -6.15 8.16
C CYS A 23 14.50 -6.46 7.53
N LEU A 24 14.46 -6.90 6.26
CA LEU A 24 13.23 -7.33 5.59
C LEU A 24 12.58 -8.51 6.34
N LYS A 25 13.38 -9.51 6.72
CA LYS A 25 12.89 -10.63 7.55
C LYS A 25 12.28 -10.13 8.86
N LYS A 26 12.97 -9.22 9.56
CA LYS A 26 12.48 -8.65 10.82
C LYS A 26 11.14 -7.91 10.66
N LEU A 27 10.99 -7.14 9.59
CA LEU A 27 9.74 -6.46 9.26
C LEU A 27 8.60 -7.46 8.99
N ILE A 28 8.86 -8.49 8.20
CA ILE A 28 7.88 -9.54 7.91
C ILE A 28 7.45 -10.25 9.19
N ASP A 29 8.42 -10.65 10.03
CA ASP A 29 8.13 -11.29 11.33
C ASP A 29 7.30 -10.37 12.23
N TYR A 30 7.59 -9.06 12.25
CA TYR A 30 6.81 -8.05 12.96
C TYR A 30 5.34 -8.01 12.47
N HIS A 31 5.12 -8.00 11.16
CA HIS A 31 3.77 -7.97 10.59
C HIS A 31 2.99 -9.25 10.86
N VAL A 32 3.63 -10.42 10.73
CA VAL A 32 3.03 -11.72 11.06
C VAL A 32 2.60 -11.76 12.54
N ALA A 33 3.47 -11.32 13.45
CA ALA A 33 3.20 -11.32 14.89
C ALA A 33 2.09 -10.34 15.30
N ASN A 34 1.83 -9.31 14.51
CA ASN A 34 0.87 -8.24 14.81
C ASN A 34 -0.44 -8.32 14.00
N GLY A 35 -0.68 -9.40 13.26
CA GLY A 35 -1.97 -9.66 12.63
C GLY A 35 -2.24 -8.85 11.35
N THR A 36 -1.19 -8.34 10.69
CA THR A 36 -1.33 -7.75 9.35
C THR A 36 -1.90 -8.77 8.38
N SER A 37 -2.90 -8.38 7.58
CA SER A 37 -3.63 -9.31 6.69
C SER A 37 -2.84 -9.70 5.44
N ALA A 38 -2.04 -8.80 4.90
CA ALA A 38 -1.18 -9.03 3.74
C ALA A 38 -0.07 -7.95 3.65
N ILE A 39 0.95 -8.23 2.87
CA ILE A 39 2.05 -7.30 2.58
C ILE A 39 1.98 -6.88 1.11
N VAL A 40 1.98 -5.57 0.84
CA VAL A 40 2.32 -5.04 -0.49
C VAL A 40 3.83 -4.79 -0.51
N SER A 41 4.55 -5.61 -1.28
CA SER A 41 5.98 -5.46 -1.52
C SER A 41 6.22 -4.56 -2.73
N VAL A 42 7.16 -3.65 -2.61
CA VAL A 42 7.61 -2.73 -3.68
C VAL A 42 6.48 -1.91 -4.30
N GLY A 43 5.58 -1.39 -3.44
CA GLY A 43 4.70 -0.27 -3.82
C GLY A 43 5.43 1.08 -3.71
N THR A 44 4.68 2.19 -3.70
CA THR A 44 5.23 3.55 -3.54
C THR A 44 6.09 3.68 -2.27
N THR A 45 5.57 3.18 -1.14
CA THR A 45 6.27 3.19 0.16
C THR A 45 7.50 2.30 0.16
N GLY A 46 7.51 1.26 -0.68
CA GLY A 46 8.66 0.36 -0.90
C GLY A 46 9.69 0.90 -1.87
N GLU A 47 9.60 2.18 -2.28
CA GLU A 47 10.57 2.87 -3.15
C GLU A 47 10.70 2.22 -4.55
N SER A 48 9.60 1.73 -5.12
CA SER A 48 9.58 1.12 -6.45
C SER A 48 10.25 1.98 -7.55
N ALA A 49 10.14 3.31 -7.45
CA ALA A 49 10.68 4.24 -8.44
C ALA A 49 12.22 4.33 -8.47
N THR A 50 12.91 3.84 -7.43
CA THR A 50 14.38 3.91 -7.30
C THR A 50 15.05 2.53 -7.28
N LEU A 51 14.28 1.48 -7.49
CA LEU A 51 14.77 0.12 -7.72
C LEU A 51 14.85 -0.12 -9.24
N SER A 52 15.91 -0.78 -9.72
CA SER A 52 15.91 -1.30 -11.09
C SER A 52 14.84 -2.38 -11.24
N HIS A 53 14.42 -2.69 -12.48
CA HIS A 53 13.40 -3.72 -12.72
C HIS A 53 13.80 -5.10 -12.15
N ASP A 54 15.07 -5.45 -12.25
CA ASP A 54 15.57 -6.72 -11.71
C ASP A 54 15.54 -6.71 -10.19
N GLU A 55 16.07 -5.66 -9.57
CA GLU A 55 16.07 -5.50 -8.12
C GLU A 55 14.64 -5.42 -7.55
N HIS A 56 13.72 -4.73 -8.24
CA HIS A 56 12.29 -4.71 -7.91
C HIS A 56 11.73 -6.12 -7.79
N GLY A 57 11.94 -6.94 -8.83
CA GLY A 57 11.49 -8.33 -8.82
C GLY A 57 12.16 -9.16 -7.73
N ASP A 58 13.45 -8.96 -7.52
CA ASP A 58 14.22 -9.70 -6.50
C ASP A 58 13.72 -9.38 -5.08
N VAL A 59 13.35 -8.12 -4.80
CA VAL A 59 12.78 -7.72 -3.50
C VAL A 59 11.40 -8.35 -3.28
N VAL A 60 10.55 -8.40 -4.29
CA VAL A 60 9.24 -9.09 -4.18
C VAL A 60 9.44 -10.59 -3.90
N MET A 61 10.31 -11.25 -4.65
CA MET A 61 10.60 -12.68 -4.46
C MET A 61 11.25 -12.96 -3.11
N MET A 62 12.15 -12.09 -2.66
CA MET A 62 12.75 -12.16 -1.32
C MET A 62 11.67 -11.99 -0.22
N THR A 63 10.71 -11.08 -0.42
CA THR A 63 9.59 -10.88 0.51
C THR A 63 8.73 -12.15 0.58
N LEU A 64 8.41 -12.75 -0.56
CA LEU A 64 7.63 -13.98 -0.65
C LEU A 64 8.34 -15.16 0.04
N GLU A 65 9.63 -15.35 -0.25
CA GLU A 65 10.47 -16.38 0.39
C GLU A 65 10.50 -16.20 1.92
N LEU A 66 10.74 -14.99 2.40
CA LEU A 66 10.80 -14.70 3.83
C LEU A 66 9.44 -14.75 4.54
N ALA A 67 8.35 -14.50 3.80
CA ALA A 67 6.99 -14.67 4.31
C ALA A 67 6.68 -16.16 4.58
N ASP A 68 7.24 -17.07 3.79
CA ASP A 68 7.13 -18.52 3.94
C ASP A 68 5.69 -19.00 4.19
N GLY A 69 4.75 -18.48 3.40
CA GLY A 69 3.32 -18.78 3.51
C GLY A 69 2.61 -18.26 4.76
N ARG A 70 3.32 -17.60 5.69
CA ARG A 70 2.75 -17.08 6.95
C ARG A 70 1.87 -15.83 6.77
N ILE A 71 2.09 -15.10 5.71
CA ILE A 71 1.35 -13.89 5.35
C ILE A 71 1.30 -13.74 3.83
N PRO A 72 0.16 -13.41 3.22
CA PRO A 72 0.04 -13.20 1.77
C PRO A 72 0.90 -12.02 1.30
N VAL A 73 1.51 -12.16 0.11
CA VAL A 73 2.32 -11.11 -0.52
C VAL A 73 1.68 -10.66 -1.82
N ILE A 74 1.50 -9.35 -1.95
CA ILE A 74 1.02 -8.63 -3.14
C ILE A 74 2.22 -7.91 -3.75
N ALA A 75 2.44 -8.01 -5.05
CA ALA A 75 3.50 -7.28 -5.73
C ALA A 75 3.01 -5.91 -6.21
N GLY A 76 3.77 -4.85 -5.98
CA GLY A 76 3.60 -3.60 -6.72
C GLY A 76 4.11 -3.78 -8.15
N THR A 77 3.29 -3.57 -9.18
CA THR A 77 3.67 -3.82 -10.59
C THR A 77 3.33 -2.68 -11.54
N GLY A 78 2.87 -1.53 -11.00
CA GLY A 78 2.48 -0.38 -11.82
C GLY A 78 3.65 0.35 -12.45
N ALA A 79 3.46 0.73 -13.70
CA ALA A 79 4.35 1.59 -14.47
C ALA A 79 3.52 2.55 -15.35
N ASN A 80 4.14 3.62 -15.85
CA ASN A 80 3.47 4.56 -16.74
C ASN A 80 3.53 4.15 -18.23
N ALA A 81 4.28 3.11 -18.56
CA ALA A 81 4.27 2.44 -19.85
C ALA A 81 3.55 1.08 -19.72
N THR A 82 2.53 0.85 -20.55
CA THR A 82 1.72 -0.38 -20.50
C THR A 82 2.58 -1.63 -20.68
N ALA A 83 3.52 -1.62 -21.63
CA ALA A 83 4.42 -2.74 -21.88
C ALA A 83 5.30 -3.09 -20.67
N GLU A 84 5.76 -2.08 -19.93
CA GLU A 84 6.54 -2.23 -18.72
C GLU A 84 5.70 -2.83 -17.59
N ALA A 85 4.48 -2.32 -17.38
CA ALA A 85 3.56 -2.85 -16.37
C ALA A 85 3.18 -4.33 -16.67
N ILE A 86 2.99 -4.69 -17.93
CA ILE A 86 2.78 -6.08 -18.38
C ILE A 86 4.01 -6.92 -18.01
N SER A 87 5.20 -6.49 -18.40
CA SER A 87 6.45 -7.22 -18.15
C SER A 87 6.70 -7.44 -16.65
N LEU A 88 6.50 -6.41 -15.82
CA LEU A 88 6.62 -6.51 -14.37
C LEU A 88 5.59 -7.48 -13.79
N THR A 89 4.34 -7.45 -14.27
CA THR A 89 3.28 -8.34 -13.78
C THR A 89 3.56 -9.78 -14.16
N GLN A 90 3.95 -10.05 -15.42
CA GLN A 90 4.26 -11.39 -15.90
C GLN A 90 5.45 -12.07 -15.19
N ARG A 91 6.39 -11.27 -14.66
CA ARG A 91 7.52 -11.79 -13.86
C ARG A 91 7.06 -12.62 -12.65
N PHE A 92 5.86 -12.37 -12.16
CA PHE A 92 5.32 -13.03 -10.98
C PHE A 92 4.30 -14.13 -11.28
N ASN A 93 4.02 -14.43 -12.55
CA ASN A 93 3.20 -15.58 -12.90
C ASN A 93 3.81 -16.85 -12.26
N ASP A 94 2.96 -17.68 -11.68
CA ASP A 94 3.35 -18.95 -11.01
C ASP A 94 4.33 -18.80 -9.82
N SER A 95 4.58 -17.58 -9.35
CA SER A 95 5.52 -17.33 -8.25
C SER A 95 4.98 -17.68 -6.86
N GLY A 96 3.65 -17.64 -6.69
CA GLY A 96 2.99 -17.79 -5.39
C GLY A 96 2.57 -16.47 -4.72
N ILE A 97 2.79 -15.30 -5.34
CA ILE A 97 2.14 -14.07 -4.89
C ILE A 97 0.62 -14.18 -5.08
N VAL A 98 -0.14 -13.45 -4.26
CA VAL A 98 -1.61 -13.56 -4.28
C VAL A 98 -2.29 -12.51 -5.18
N GLY A 99 -1.55 -11.55 -5.70
CA GLY A 99 -2.06 -10.51 -6.61
C GLY A 99 -1.07 -9.39 -6.86
N CYS A 100 -1.46 -8.46 -7.72
CA CYS A 100 -0.66 -7.31 -8.13
C CYS A 100 -1.38 -5.99 -7.79
N LEU A 101 -0.64 -5.03 -7.24
CA LEU A 101 -1.10 -3.66 -7.03
C LEU A 101 -0.53 -2.77 -8.13
N THR A 102 -1.39 -2.30 -9.02
CA THR A 102 -1.00 -1.54 -10.21
C THR A 102 -1.49 -0.10 -10.12
N VAL A 103 -0.56 0.83 -9.94
CA VAL A 103 -0.86 2.27 -9.87
C VAL A 103 -1.24 2.81 -11.25
N THR A 104 -2.15 3.79 -11.29
CA THR A 104 -2.46 4.52 -12.53
C THR A 104 -1.19 5.13 -13.13
N PRO A 105 -1.04 5.18 -14.47
CA PRO A 105 0.11 5.79 -15.12
C PRO A 105 0.34 7.21 -14.62
N TYR A 106 1.54 7.45 -14.13
CA TYR A 106 2.00 8.73 -13.60
C TYR A 106 2.73 9.54 -14.68
N TYR A 107 2.72 10.87 -14.55
CA TYR A 107 3.42 11.80 -15.42
C TYR A 107 2.77 12.02 -16.81
N ASN A 108 2.50 10.96 -17.59
CA ASN A 108 1.90 11.03 -18.93
C ASN A 108 0.37 11.28 -18.93
N ARG A 109 -0.31 11.16 -17.79
CA ARG A 109 -1.70 11.57 -17.54
C ARG A 109 -2.69 11.10 -18.61
N PRO A 110 -2.91 9.81 -18.78
CA PRO A 110 -3.81 9.26 -19.80
C PRO A 110 -5.27 9.72 -19.59
N THR A 111 -6.07 9.66 -20.65
CA THR A 111 -7.52 9.84 -20.60
C THR A 111 -8.17 8.64 -19.88
N GLN A 112 -9.47 8.73 -19.56
CA GLN A 112 -10.21 7.60 -18.97
C GLN A 112 -10.19 6.36 -19.88
N GLU A 113 -10.31 6.55 -21.19
CA GLU A 113 -10.18 5.45 -22.13
C GLU A 113 -8.75 4.90 -22.16
N GLY A 114 -7.73 5.74 -22.06
CA GLY A 114 -6.33 5.31 -21.93
C GLY A 114 -6.10 4.49 -20.67
N LEU A 115 -6.69 4.88 -19.52
CA LEU A 115 -6.66 4.11 -18.29
C LEU A 115 -7.33 2.75 -18.46
N PHE A 116 -8.53 2.72 -19.07
CA PHE A 116 -9.25 1.48 -19.33
C PHE A 116 -8.41 0.52 -20.19
N GLN A 117 -7.88 0.97 -21.31
CA GLN A 117 -7.06 0.14 -22.21
C GLN A 117 -5.76 -0.33 -21.54
N HIS A 118 -5.12 0.52 -20.73
CA HIS A 118 -3.91 0.18 -19.96
C HIS A 118 -4.15 -1.00 -19.01
N PHE A 119 -5.15 -0.90 -18.14
CA PHE A 119 -5.43 -1.94 -17.15
C PHE A 119 -6.00 -3.21 -17.79
N LYS A 120 -6.84 -3.06 -18.84
CA LYS A 120 -7.33 -4.18 -19.63
C LYS A 120 -6.18 -4.98 -20.24
N ALA A 121 -5.24 -4.28 -20.90
CA ALA A 121 -4.08 -4.95 -21.50
C ALA A 121 -3.22 -5.67 -20.45
N ILE A 122 -3.02 -5.11 -19.26
CA ILE A 122 -2.31 -5.80 -18.18
C ILE A 122 -3.07 -7.05 -17.75
N ALA A 123 -4.36 -6.96 -17.52
CA ALA A 123 -5.20 -8.06 -17.08
C ALA A 123 -5.26 -9.20 -18.10
N GLU A 124 -5.22 -8.91 -19.40
CA GLU A 124 -5.21 -9.91 -20.48
C GLU A 124 -3.89 -10.70 -20.60
N HIS A 125 -2.81 -10.24 -19.92
CA HIS A 125 -1.49 -10.88 -20.00
C HIS A 125 -1.11 -11.67 -18.74
N THR A 126 -2.03 -11.84 -17.79
CA THR A 126 -1.80 -12.58 -16.55
C THR A 126 -3.11 -13.13 -15.98
N ASP A 127 -3.03 -14.25 -15.26
CA ASP A 127 -4.15 -14.75 -14.46
C ASP A 127 -4.10 -14.24 -12.99
N LEU A 128 -3.05 -13.51 -12.61
CA LEU A 128 -2.93 -12.95 -11.27
C LEU A 128 -4.02 -11.93 -10.98
N PRO A 129 -4.63 -11.95 -9.78
CA PRO A 129 -5.58 -10.94 -9.36
C PRO A 129 -4.97 -9.53 -9.40
N GLN A 130 -5.70 -8.56 -10.00
CA GLN A 130 -5.26 -7.18 -10.15
C GLN A 130 -6.01 -6.28 -9.16
N ILE A 131 -5.27 -5.46 -8.45
CA ILE A 131 -5.77 -4.38 -7.59
C ILE A 131 -5.43 -3.06 -8.28
N LEU A 132 -6.45 -2.35 -8.74
CA LEU A 132 -6.29 -1.00 -9.28
C LEU A 132 -5.79 -0.06 -8.17
N TYR A 133 -4.92 0.90 -8.50
CA TYR A 133 -4.49 1.89 -7.51
C TYR A 133 -4.62 3.30 -8.06
N ASN A 134 -5.57 4.06 -7.48
CA ASN A 134 -5.86 5.45 -7.82
C ASN A 134 -5.29 6.39 -6.76
N VAL A 135 -4.33 7.24 -7.14
CA VAL A 135 -3.67 8.21 -6.25
C VAL A 135 -3.33 9.51 -7.01
N PRO A 136 -4.33 10.32 -7.33
CA PRO A 136 -4.18 11.49 -8.19
C PRO A 136 -3.14 12.51 -7.72
N SER A 137 -2.96 12.64 -6.41
CA SER A 137 -1.96 13.53 -5.80
C SER A 137 -0.51 13.19 -6.18
N ARG A 138 -0.26 11.92 -6.57
CA ARG A 138 1.07 11.45 -6.99
C ARG A 138 1.18 11.29 -8.50
N THR A 139 0.13 10.80 -9.13
CA THR A 139 0.18 10.43 -10.56
C THR A 139 -0.18 11.58 -11.49
N GLY A 140 -0.94 12.57 -10.99
CA GLY A 140 -1.48 13.66 -11.81
C GLY A 140 -2.66 13.24 -12.70
N CYS A 141 -3.15 12.01 -12.60
CA CYS A 141 -4.39 11.54 -13.23
C CYS A 141 -5.32 10.88 -12.21
N ASP A 142 -6.61 10.99 -12.43
CA ASP A 142 -7.64 10.45 -11.58
C ASP A 142 -8.47 9.41 -12.36
N MET A 143 -8.54 8.18 -11.85
CA MET A 143 -9.42 7.14 -12.39
C MET A 143 -10.83 7.37 -11.82
N LEU A 144 -11.77 7.75 -12.68
CA LEU A 144 -13.15 8.03 -12.28
C LEU A 144 -13.93 6.74 -11.97
N PRO A 145 -14.98 6.80 -11.12
CA PRO A 145 -15.78 5.63 -10.77
C PRO A 145 -16.31 4.85 -11.96
N GLU A 146 -16.71 5.53 -13.03
CA GLU A 146 -17.23 4.90 -14.25
C GLU A 146 -16.14 4.05 -14.95
N THR A 147 -14.89 4.50 -14.89
CA THR A 147 -13.75 3.73 -15.42
C THR A 147 -13.48 2.50 -14.55
N VAL A 148 -13.58 2.65 -13.22
CA VAL A 148 -13.48 1.52 -12.29
C VAL A 148 -14.57 0.49 -12.57
N GLY A 149 -15.84 0.92 -12.72
CA GLY A 149 -16.96 0.04 -13.04
C GLY A 149 -16.74 -0.78 -14.32
N ARG A 150 -16.27 -0.14 -15.39
CA ARG A 150 -15.90 -0.86 -16.65
C ARG A 150 -14.76 -1.86 -16.46
N LEU A 151 -13.76 -1.52 -15.65
CA LEU A 151 -12.62 -2.40 -15.36
C LEU A 151 -13.02 -3.57 -14.47
N ALA A 152 -13.96 -3.39 -13.56
CA ALA A 152 -14.47 -4.43 -12.67
C ALA A 152 -15.22 -5.56 -13.40
N GLU A 153 -15.63 -5.34 -14.67
CA GLU A 153 -16.18 -6.40 -15.52
C GLU A 153 -15.10 -7.41 -16.00
N ILE A 154 -13.81 -7.07 -15.88
CA ILE A 154 -12.70 -7.93 -16.28
C ILE A 154 -12.41 -8.89 -15.11
N LYS A 155 -12.53 -10.21 -15.36
CA LYS A 155 -12.55 -11.28 -14.37
C LYS A 155 -11.45 -11.22 -13.30
N ASN A 156 -10.23 -10.88 -13.65
CA ASN A 156 -9.08 -10.83 -12.73
C ASN A 156 -8.78 -9.43 -12.19
N ILE A 157 -9.58 -8.41 -12.53
CA ILE A 157 -9.54 -7.10 -11.85
C ILE A 157 -10.57 -7.15 -10.72
N ILE A 158 -10.09 -7.36 -9.50
CA ILE A 158 -10.94 -7.76 -8.37
C ILE A 158 -11.05 -6.71 -7.26
N ALA A 159 -10.24 -5.66 -7.32
CA ALA A 159 -10.16 -4.67 -6.25
C ALA A 159 -9.67 -3.31 -6.74
N ILE A 160 -9.93 -2.30 -5.92
CA ILE A 160 -9.29 -0.98 -6.03
C ILE A 160 -8.72 -0.54 -4.68
N LYS A 161 -7.52 0.04 -4.70
CA LYS A 161 -6.99 0.92 -3.66
C LYS A 161 -7.31 2.36 -4.06
N GLU A 162 -8.29 2.96 -3.38
CA GLU A 162 -8.71 4.35 -3.60
C GLU A 162 -8.00 5.28 -2.60
N ALA A 163 -7.17 6.18 -3.09
CA ALA A 163 -6.34 7.06 -2.29
C ALA A 163 -6.56 8.56 -2.58
N THR A 164 -7.76 8.93 -3.01
CA THR A 164 -8.14 10.34 -3.14
C THR A 164 -8.45 11.00 -1.79
N GLY A 165 -8.76 10.20 -0.75
CA GLY A 165 -9.31 10.70 0.51
C GLY A 165 -10.78 11.16 0.41
N ASN A 166 -11.39 11.07 -0.77
CA ASN A 166 -12.78 11.47 -0.99
C ASN A 166 -13.73 10.29 -0.71
N LEU A 167 -14.37 10.31 0.44
CA LEU A 167 -15.28 9.25 0.88
C LEU A 167 -16.52 9.05 -0.02
N THR A 168 -16.93 10.05 -0.80
CA THR A 168 -18.07 9.89 -1.74
C THR A 168 -17.78 8.86 -2.82
N ARG A 169 -16.48 8.61 -3.12
CA ARG A 169 -16.03 7.58 -4.07
C ARG A 169 -16.48 6.17 -3.69
N VAL A 170 -16.60 5.89 -2.39
CA VAL A 170 -17.06 4.57 -1.91
C VAL A 170 -18.44 4.26 -2.47
N HIS A 171 -19.40 5.17 -2.31
CA HIS A 171 -20.76 4.99 -2.84
C HIS A 171 -20.77 4.95 -4.37
N GLN A 172 -20.09 5.90 -5.01
CA GLN A 172 -20.04 5.98 -6.48
C GLN A 172 -19.48 4.70 -7.12
N ILE A 173 -18.46 4.10 -6.53
CA ILE A 173 -17.88 2.85 -7.06
C ILE A 173 -18.81 1.68 -6.75
N LYS A 174 -19.35 1.58 -5.52
CA LYS A 174 -20.26 0.49 -5.13
C LYS A 174 -21.51 0.39 -6.00
N GLU A 175 -22.03 1.49 -6.53
CA GLU A 175 -23.15 1.50 -7.46
C GLU A 175 -22.82 0.91 -8.84
N LEU A 176 -21.52 0.78 -9.17
CA LEU A 176 -21.04 0.40 -10.51
C LEU A 176 -20.34 -0.97 -10.55
N VAL A 177 -20.11 -1.59 -9.39
CA VAL A 177 -19.37 -2.86 -9.29
C VAL A 177 -20.23 -3.92 -8.58
N SER A 178 -19.87 -5.20 -8.75
CA SER A 178 -20.51 -6.29 -8.02
C SER A 178 -20.13 -6.28 -6.53
N ASP A 179 -20.93 -6.95 -5.70
CA ASP A 179 -20.68 -7.06 -4.25
C ASP A 179 -19.37 -7.77 -3.91
N ASP A 180 -18.83 -8.57 -4.83
CA ASP A 180 -17.55 -9.26 -4.68
C ASP A 180 -16.32 -8.37 -4.97
N PHE A 181 -16.54 -7.18 -5.57
CA PHE A 181 -15.44 -6.27 -5.88
C PHE A 181 -14.93 -5.57 -4.60
N ILE A 182 -13.63 -5.64 -4.36
CA ILE A 182 -13.03 -5.22 -3.09
C ILE A 182 -12.60 -3.75 -3.15
N LEU A 183 -13.09 -2.94 -2.22
CA LEU A 183 -12.70 -1.55 -2.05
C LEU A 183 -11.76 -1.42 -0.86
N LEU A 184 -10.52 -0.95 -1.11
CA LEU A 184 -9.50 -0.70 -0.08
C LEU A 184 -9.19 0.80 -0.03
N SER A 185 -9.11 1.36 1.17
CA SER A 185 -8.60 2.71 1.35
C SER A 185 -7.09 2.74 1.08
N GLY A 186 -6.63 3.79 0.43
CA GLY A 186 -5.21 4.11 0.28
C GLY A 186 -4.76 5.26 1.18
N ASP A 187 -5.66 5.75 2.05
CA ASP A 187 -5.45 6.89 2.95
C ASP A 187 -5.77 6.48 4.39
N ASP A 188 -4.75 6.47 5.26
CA ASP A 188 -4.89 6.00 6.64
C ASP A 188 -5.85 6.87 7.46
N ALA A 189 -5.84 8.19 7.25
CA ALA A 189 -6.64 9.12 8.04
C ALA A 189 -8.15 8.92 7.83
N SER A 190 -8.58 8.57 6.63
CA SER A 190 -9.99 8.31 6.30
C SER A 190 -10.37 6.84 6.27
N ALA A 191 -9.43 5.91 6.56
CA ALA A 191 -9.64 4.48 6.38
C ALA A 191 -10.81 3.91 7.18
N LEU A 192 -10.98 4.31 8.44
CA LEU A 192 -12.08 3.83 9.27
C LEU A 192 -13.43 4.29 8.73
N ASP A 193 -13.56 5.56 8.33
CA ASP A 193 -14.80 6.09 7.75
C ASP A 193 -15.07 5.46 6.38
N PHE A 194 -14.03 5.17 5.59
CA PHE A 194 -14.11 4.41 4.35
C PHE A 194 -14.69 3.01 4.59
N MET A 195 -14.22 2.29 5.62
CA MET A 195 -14.76 0.98 6.01
C MET A 195 -16.21 1.09 6.51
N GLN A 196 -16.56 2.13 7.26
CA GLN A 196 -17.93 2.36 7.74
C GLN A 196 -18.93 2.57 6.58
N LEU A 197 -18.48 3.11 5.44
CA LEU A 197 -19.25 3.24 4.21
C LEU A 197 -19.30 1.97 3.36
N GLY A 198 -18.68 0.88 3.82
CA GLY A 198 -18.68 -0.43 3.17
C GLY A 198 -17.40 -0.76 2.40
N GLY A 199 -16.29 -0.10 2.72
CA GLY A 199 -14.96 -0.54 2.31
C GLY A 199 -14.51 -1.77 3.09
N HIS A 200 -13.53 -2.49 2.55
CA HIS A 200 -13.11 -3.81 3.05
C HIS A 200 -11.82 -3.77 3.87
N GLY A 201 -11.13 -2.62 3.91
CA GLY A 201 -9.86 -2.47 4.61
C GLY A 201 -9.03 -1.32 4.08
N VAL A 202 -7.73 -1.35 4.39
CA VAL A 202 -6.77 -0.31 4.03
C VAL A 202 -5.43 -0.91 3.60
N ILE A 203 -4.80 -0.32 2.57
CA ILE A 203 -3.38 -0.54 2.27
C ILE A 203 -2.61 0.63 2.88
N SER A 204 -2.07 0.43 4.06
CA SER A 204 -1.65 1.41 5.05
C SER A 204 -0.16 1.74 4.99
N VAL A 205 0.20 2.99 5.22
CA VAL A 205 1.55 3.44 5.56
C VAL A 205 1.78 3.32 7.07
N THR A 206 0.81 3.72 7.88
CA THR A 206 0.90 3.69 9.36
C THR A 206 1.13 2.26 9.89
N ALA A 207 0.62 1.24 9.21
CA ALA A 207 0.83 -0.15 9.61
C ALA A 207 2.31 -0.55 9.68
N ASN A 208 3.24 0.13 8.98
CA ASN A 208 4.67 -0.12 9.11
C ASN A 208 5.20 0.05 10.55
N VAL A 209 4.54 0.89 11.35
CA VAL A 209 4.97 1.25 12.72
C VAL A 209 3.93 0.94 13.79
N ALA A 210 2.65 0.79 13.42
CA ALA A 210 1.55 0.51 14.32
C ALA A 210 0.72 -0.71 13.82
N ALA A 211 1.41 -1.81 13.47
CA ALA A 211 0.78 -2.96 12.80
C ALA A 211 -0.36 -3.56 13.63
N ARG A 212 -0.18 -3.75 14.95
CA ARG A 212 -1.20 -4.28 15.85
C ARG A 212 -2.44 -3.38 15.89
N ASP A 213 -2.26 -2.11 16.14
CA ASP A 213 -3.36 -1.16 16.23
C ASP A 213 -4.16 -1.07 14.94
N MET A 214 -3.48 -1.05 13.79
CA MET A 214 -4.13 -1.04 12.48
C MET A 214 -4.89 -2.34 12.21
N ALA A 215 -4.34 -3.49 12.60
CA ALA A 215 -5.00 -4.78 12.47
C ALA A 215 -6.25 -4.86 13.36
N ASP A 216 -6.14 -4.44 14.62
CA ASP A 216 -7.25 -4.44 15.58
C ASP A 216 -8.36 -3.46 15.17
N MET A 217 -8.00 -2.25 14.71
CA MET A 217 -8.95 -1.27 14.18
C MET A 217 -9.75 -1.84 13.00
N CYS A 218 -9.06 -2.43 12.02
CA CYS A 218 -9.72 -3.01 10.85
C CYS A 218 -10.59 -4.22 11.22
N LYS A 219 -10.15 -5.06 12.14
CA LYS A 219 -10.92 -6.20 12.64
C LYS A 219 -12.21 -5.74 13.31
N LEU A 220 -12.13 -4.81 14.26
CA LEU A 220 -13.28 -4.22 14.94
C LEU A 220 -14.27 -3.59 13.96
N ALA A 221 -13.76 -2.86 12.96
CA ALA A 221 -14.59 -2.26 11.91
C ALA A 221 -15.32 -3.32 11.08
N ALA A 222 -14.66 -4.42 10.72
CA ALA A 222 -15.25 -5.52 9.97
C ALA A 222 -16.33 -6.27 10.78
N GLU A 223 -16.21 -6.28 12.11
CA GLU A 223 -17.19 -6.83 13.05
C GLU A 223 -18.33 -5.84 13.39
N GLY A 224 -18.33 -4.63 12.79
CA GLY A 224 -19.32 -3.57 13.05
C GLY A 224 -19.11 -2.82 14.39
N GLN A 225 -18.00 -3.06 15.09
CA GLN A 225 -17.64 -2.44 16.36
C GLN A 225 -16.94 -1.09 16.13
N PHE A 226 -17.66 -0.16 15.48
CA PHE A 226 -17.06 1.12 15.06
C PHE A 226 -16.71 2.06 16.22
N ALA A 227 -17.35 1.94 17.38
CA ALA A 227 -17.03 2.77 18.54
C ALA A 227 -15.62 2.44 19.08
N GLU A 228 -15.31 1.16 19.23
CA GLU A 228 -14.02 0.65 19.67
C GLU A 228 -12.93 0.91 18.62
N ALA A 229 -13.22 0.65 17.35
CA ALA A 229 -12.33 0.97 16.24
C ALA A 229 -11.96 2.46 16.20
N ARG A 230 -12.95 3.33 16.46
CA ARG A 230 -12.76 4.78 16.48
C ARG A 230 -11.85 5.25 17.62
N ALA A 231 -11.88 4.60 18.77
CA ALA A 231 -10.95 4.91 19.86
C ALA A 231 -9.48 4.66 19.46
N ILE A 232 -9.21 3.55 18.75
CA ILE A 232 -7.88 3.27 18.18
C ILE A 232 -7.51 4.32 17.12
N ASN A 233 -8.42 4.58 16.17
CA ASN A 233 -8.20 5.54 15.10
C ASN A 233 -7.91 6.96 15.62
N GLN A 234 -8.65 7.41 16.63
CA GLN A 234 -8.43 8.73 17.25
C GLN A 234 -7.02 8.87 17.85
N ARG A 235 -6.51 7.83 18.51
CA ARG A 235 -5.15 7.81 19.06
C ARG A 235 -4.10 7.82 17.95
N LEU A 236 -4.36 7.17 16.83
CA LEU A 236 -3.45 7.11 15.68
C LEU A 236 -3.58 8.31 14.73
N MET A 237 -4.66 9.09 14.79
CA MET A 237 -4.96 10.16 13.84
C MET A 237 -3.83 11.17 13.65
N PRO A 238 -3.17 11.68 14.72
CA PRO A 238 -2.02 12.57 14.55
C PRO A 238 -0.88 11.87 13.79
N LEU A 239 -0.60 10.60 14.08
CA LEU A 239 0.44 9.83 13.41
C LEU A 239 0.10 9.59 11.93
N HIS A 240 -1.16 9.26 11.58
CA HIS A 240 -1.61 9.14 10.19
C HIS A 240 -1.25 10.37 9.37
N ASN A 241 -1.53 11.56 9.91
CA ASN A 241 -1.24 12.81 9.24
C ASN A 241 0.26 13.14 9.20
N LYS A 242 1.00 12.89 10.28
CA LYS A 242 2.39 13.33 10.41
C LYS A 242 3.41 12.37 9.77
N LEU A 243 3.00 11.17 9.41
CA LEU A 243 3.80 10.32 8.51
C LEU A 243 3.88 10.85 7.07
N PHE A 244 3.17 11.95 6.79
CA PHE A 244 3.20 12.67 5.51
C PHE A 244 3.68 14.13 5.66
N VAL A 245 4.35 14.48 6.78
CA VAL A 245 4.95 15.81 6.99
C VAL A 245 6.02 16.12 5.96
N GLU A 246 6.66 15.10 5.43
CA GLU A 246 7.51 15.11 4.26
C GLU A 246 7.03 14.01 3.29
N PRO A 247 7.50 13.99 2.04
CA PRO A 247 7.07 12.97 1.07
C PRO A 247 7.28 11.54 1.57
N ASN A 248 6.22 10.72 1.56
CA ASN A 248 6.34 9.28 1.84
C ASN A 248 7.27 8.62 0.81
N PRO A 249 8.27 7.78 1.21
CA PRO A 249 8.35 7.09 2.50
C PRO A 249 9.33 7.73 3.52
N ILE A 250 9.75 8.98 3.37
CA ILE A 250 10.78 9.59 4.22
C ILE A 250 10.42 9.47 5.72
N PRO A 251 9.24 9.96 6.19
CA PRO A 251 8.92 9.92 7.62
C PRO A 251 8.71 8.50 8.16
N VAL A 252 8.02 7.64 7.42
CA VAL A 252 7.73 6.28 7.89
C VAL A 252 8.98 5.41 7.97
N LYS A 253 9.94 5.59 7.06
CA LYS A 253 11.20 4.84 7.09
C LYS A 253 12.05 5.25 8.29
N TRP A 254 12.11 6.55 8.61
CA TRP A 254 12.72 7.03 9.83
C TRP A 254 11.99 6.50 11.09
N ALA A 255 10.67 6.48 11.09
CA ALA A 255 9.89 5.95 12.21
C ALA A 255 10.17 4.46 12.45
N CYS A 256 10.30 3.65 11.39
CA CYS A 256 10.71 2.25 11.50
C CYS A 256 12.10 2.11 12.16
N LYS A 257 13.05 3.00 11.84
CA LYS A 257 14.36 3.02 12.50
C LYS A 257 14.24 3.43 13.97
N ALA A 258 13.47 4.47 14.27
CA ALA A 258 13.28 4.96 15.64
C ALA A 258 12.71 3.86 16.54
N LEU A 259 11.84 3.00 16.01
CA LEU A 259 11.29 1.82 16.69
C LEU A 259 12.22 0.60 16.66
N GLY A 260 13.41 0.71 16.08
CA GLY A 260 14.34 -0.38 15.96
C GLY A 260 13.90 -1.50 15.01
N LEU A 261 12.89 -1.28 14.17
CA LEU A 261 12.40 -2.27 13.19
C LEU A 261 13.37 -2.45 12.03
N VAL A 262 14.10 -1.39 11.64
CA VAL A 262 15.16 -1.41 10.64
C VAL A 262 16.44 -0.81 11.21
N ALA A 263 17.59 -1.15 10.63
CA ALA A 263 18.90 -0.67 11.12
C ALA A 263 19.16 0.79 10.74
N THR A 264 18.73 1.19 9.54
CA THR A 264 18.93 2.53 8.98
C THR A 264 17.65 3.06 8.36
N ASP A 265 17.55 4.38 8.22
CA ASP A 265 16.50 5.08 7.49
C ASP A 265 16.98 5.51 6.08
N THR A 266 18.00 4.83 5.56
CA THR A 266 18.59 5.11 4.24
C THR A 266 17.55 5.07 3.14
N LEU A 267 17.53 6.11 2.32
CA LEU A 267 16.71 6.28 1.14
C LEU A 267 17.61 6.46 -0.08
N ARG A 268 17.14 6.11 -1.26
CA ARG A 268 17.85 6.40 -2.51
C ARG A 268 17.41 7.75 -3.08
N LEU A 269 18.35 8.47 -3.64
CA LEU A 269 18.04 9.68 -4.39
C LEU A 269 16.96 9.40 -5.47
N PRO A 270 16.03 10.34 -5.70
CA PRO A 270 16.04 11.72 -5.22
C PRO A 270 15.50 11.95 -3.80
N MET A 271 15.09 10.89 -3.08
CA MET A 271 14.68 11.00 -1.70
C MET A 271 15.89 11.22 -0.79
N THR A 272 15.75 12.11 0.19
CA THR A 272 16.79 12.47 1.17
C THR A 272 16.35 12.07 2.57
N PRO A 273 17.29 11.97 3.54
CA PRO A 273 16.92 11.77 4.93
C PRO A 273 15.93 12.83 5.42
N ILE A 274 15.04 12.44 6.32
CA ILE A 274 14.09 13.36 6.96
C ILE A 274 14.81 14.52 7.66
N THR A 275 14.24 15.73 7.59
CA THR A 275 14.75 16.90 8.30
C THR A 275 14.67 16.74 9.82
N ASP A 276 15.47 17.50 10.58
CA ASP A 276 15.40 17.50 12.05
C ASP A 276 14.00 17.90 12.54
N HIS A 277 13.41 18.91 11.91
CA HIS A 277 12.02 19.32 12.19
C HIS A 277 11.00 18.18 11.94
N GLY A 278 11.12 17.48 10.83
CA GLY A 278 10.27 16.32 10.53
C GLY A 278 10.43 15.19 11.55
N ARG A 279 11.69 14.93 11.97
CA ARG A 279 11.99 13.94 13.04
C ARG A 279 11.30 14.28 14.35
N ASP A 280 11.40 15.54 14.79
CA ASP A 280 10.79 15.98 16.06
C ASP A 280 9.28 15.81 16.03
N ILE A 281 8.63 16.16 14.92
CA ILE A 281 7.20 15.99 14.73
C ILE A 281 6.82 14.49 14.79
N VAL A 282 7.46 13.65 13.98
CA VAL A 282 7.12 12.22 13.91
C VAL A 282 7.41 11.53 15.25
N LYS A 283 8.49 11.90 15.92
CA LYS A 283 8.83 11.38 17.26
C LYS A 283 7.74 11.69 18.30
N ALA A 284 7.26 12.94 18.32
CA ALA A 284 6.19 13.33 19.22
C ALA A 284 4.91 12.52 19.00
N GLU A 285 4.56 12.23 17.72
CA GLU A 285 3.37 11.46 17.40
C GLU A 285 3.54 9.96 17.69
N LEU A 286 4.73 9.40 17.53
CA LEU A 286 5.02 8.03 17.97
C LEU A 286 4.86 7.90 19.50
N GLN A 287 5.32 8.89 20.27
CA GLN A 287 5.15 8.93 21.72
C GLN A 287 3.67 9.11 22.10
N HIS A 288 2.94 10.00 21.42
CA HIS A 288 1.49 10.20 21.63
C HIS A 288 0.70 8.91 21.37
N ALA A 289 1.06 8.18 20.33
CA ALA A 289 0.46 6.89 20.00
C ALA A 289 0.86 5.75 20.96
N GLY A 290 1.83 5.96 21.86
CA GLY A 290 2.33 4.94 22.79
C GLY A 290 3.21 3.89 22.11
N LEU A 291 3.90 4.26 21.04
CA LEU A 291 4.78 3.38 20.26
C LEU A 291 6.27 3.58 20.63
N LEU A 292 6.63 4.71 21.19
CA LEU A 292 7.94 5.09 21.75
C LEU A 292 7.84 5.40 23.22
#